data_1556d0d270acae591301a010cc3ba47f
#
_entry.id   1556d0d270acae591301a010cc3ba47f
#
_cell.length_a   1.000
_cell.length_b   1.000
_cell.length_c   1.000
_cell.angle_alpha   90.00
_cell.angle_beta   90.00
_cell.angle_gamma   90.00
#
_symmetry.space_group_name_H-M   'P 1'
#
loop_
_entity.id
_entity.type
_entity.pdbx_description
1 polymer ?
#
loop_
_entity_poly.entity_id
_entity_poly.type
_entity_poly.pdbx_seq_one_letter_code
_entity_poly.pdbx_strand_id
1 'polypeptide(L)'
;METNQISLPQDELPKKWFNIIPFLPEPLPPPKEPENGPSRMEFLGRTMVHECLKQEMSADPWIPIPDEIRELYMQAGRPRALYRAGRLEKRLGLKKVRLYYKREDLSPTGSHKVNT
;
A
#
# COMPACT_ATOMS: atom_id res chain seq x y z
N MET A 1 26.44 -18.40 -2.37
CA MET A 1 26.16 -17.36 -1.35
C MET A 1 24.70 -16.99 -1.47
N GLU A 2 23.88 -17.13 -0.44
CA GLU A 2 22.46 -16.72 -0.50
C GLU A 2 22.35 -15.21 -0.60
N THR A 3 21.48 -14.72 -1.50
CA THR A 3 21.27 -13.30 -1.70
C THR A 3 20.58 -12.70 -0.47
N ASN A 4 21.18 -11.68 0.13
CA ASN A 4 20.58 -10.97 1.27
C ASN A 4 19.61 -9.87 0.86
N GLN A 5 19.52 -9.57 -0.45
CA GLN A 5 18.69 -8.53 -1.00
C GLN A 5 17.97 -9.04 -2.24
N ILE A 6 16.68 -8.79 -2.33
CA ILE A 6 15.84 -9.07 -3.50
C ILE A 6 15.34 -7.73 -4.02
N SER A 7 15.69 -7.38 -5.24
CA SER A 7 15.23 -6.17 -5.92
C SER A 7 14.41 -6.53 -7.14
N LEU A 8 13.35 -5.79 -7.38
CA LEU A 8 12.55 -5.86 -8.59
C LEU A 8 12.89 -4.67 -9.48
N PRO A 9 12.87 -4.84 -10.81
CA PRO A 9 13.01 -3.72 -11.73
C PRO A 9 11.77 -2.80 -11.68
N GLN A 10 11.90 -1.56 -12.18
CA GLN A 10 10.83 -0.56 -12.09
C GLN A 10 9.61 -0.90 -12.97
N ASP A 11 9.79 -1.65 -14.03
CA ASP A 11 8.70 -2.11 -14.90
C ASP A 11 7.79 -3.15 -14.23
N GLU A 12 8.23 -3.75 -13.13
CA GLU A 12 7.41 -4.61 -12.26
C GLU A 12 6.47 -3.82 -11.32
N LEU A 13 6.53 -2.48 -11.31
CA LEU A 13 5.55 -1.69 -10.57
C LEU A 13 4.13 -1.97 -11.08
N PRO A 14 3.17 -2.23 -10.18
CA PRO A 14 1.80 -2.48 -10.56
C PRO A 14 1.21 -1.33 -11.39
N LYS A 15 0.42 -1.68 -12.39
CA LYS A 15 -0.35 -0.72 -13.23
C LYS A 15 -1.78 -0.53 -12.72
N LYS A 16 -2.20 -1.37 -11.78
CA LYS A 16 -3.56 -1.36 -11.21
C LYS A 16 -3.49 -1.70 -9.74
N TRP A 17 -4.37 -1.09 -8.97
CA TRP A 17 -4.68 -1.53 -7.60
C TRP A 17 -5.69 -2.67 -7.65
N PHE A 18 -5.52 -3.65 -6.79
CA PHE A 18 -6.52 -4.69 -6.58
C PHE A 18 -7.49 -4.26 -5.48
N ASN A 19 -8.77 -4.18 -5.83
CA ASN A 19 -9.84 -3.86 -4.89
C ASN A 19 -10.41 -5.16 -4.32
N ILE A 20 -10.26 -5.36 -3.04
CA ILE A 20 -10.75 -6.57 -2.35
C ILE A 20 -12.25 -6.51 -2.02
N ILE A 21 -12.86 -5.32 -2.05
CA ILE A 21 -14.25 -5.12 -1.62
C ILE A 21 -15.23 -6.07 -2.34
N PRO A 22 -15.18 -6.23 -3.69
CA PRO A 22 -16.09 -7.14 -4.39
C PRO A 22 -15.94 -8.62 -4.03
N PHE A 23 -14.84 -8.98 -3.35
CA PHE A 23 -14.52 -10.38 -3.02
C PHE A 23 -14.68 -10.68 -1.53
N LEU A 24 -15.16 -9.72 -0.74
CA LEU A 24 -15.45 -9.96 0.67
C LEU A 24 -16.64 -10.92 0.79
N PRO A 25 -16.57 -11.90 1.72
CA PRO A 25 -17.66 -12.85 1.92
C PRO A 25 -18.94 -12.18 2.42
N GLU A 26 -18.82 -11.06 3.11
CA GLU A 26 -19.90 -10.22 3.58
C GLU A 26 -19.61 -8.75 3.24
N PRO A 27 -20.65 -7.96 2.89
CA PRO A 27 -20.48 -6.53 2.69
C PRO A 27 -19.89 -5.85 3.94
N LEU A 28 -19.04 -4.86 3.71
CA LEU A 28 -18.56 -4.03 4.83
C LEU A 28 -19.74 -3.37 5.54
N PRO A 29 -19.76 -3.35 6.88
CA PRO A 29 -20.78 -2.63 7.60
C PRO A 29 -20.69 -1.13 7.25
N PRO A 30 -21.84 -0.44 7.17
CA PRO A 30 -21.84 0.99 6.91
C PRO A 30 -21.01 1.72 8.00
N PRO A 31 -20.29 2.78 7.65
CA PRO A 31 -19.57 3.56 8.64
C PRO A 31 -20.56 4.16 9.64
N LYS A 32 -20.11 4.26 10.90
CA LYS A 32 -20.93 4.94 11.94
C LYS A 32 -21.12 6.40 11.55
N GLU A 33 -22.37 6.81 11.51
CA GLU A 33 -22.72 8.22 11.30
C GLU A 33 -22.50 9.02 12.61
N PRO A 34 -22.09 10.30 12.51
CA PRO A 34 -22.00 11.16 13.68
C PRO A 34 -23.40 11.41 14.28
N GLU A 35 -23.48 11.48 15.60
CA GLU A 35 -24.74 11.77 16.29
C GLU A 35 -25.27 13.17 15.97
N ASN A 36 -24.36 14.10 15.67
CA ASN A 36 -24.68 15.51 15.37
C ASN A 36 -23.79 16.00 14.20
N GLY A 37 -24.36 16.85 13.36
CA GLY A 37 -23.63 17.45 12.24
C GLY A 37 -23.92 16.81 10.88
N PRO A 38 -23.11 17.12 9.84
CA PRO A 38 -23.29 16.58 8.52
C PRO A 38 -23.03 15.07 8.51
N SER A 39 -23.69 14.35 7.60
CA SER A 39 -23.40 12.93 7.38
C SER A 39 -21.94 12.71 7.03
N ARG A 40 -21.44 11.49 7.29
CA ARG A 40 -20.06 11.15 6.93
C ARG A 40 -19.76 11.36 5.42
N MET A 41 -20.70 11.01 4.57
CA MET A 41 -20.56 11.22 3.11
C MET A 41 -20.51 12.71 2.74
N GLU A 42 -21.33 13.54 3.37
CA GLU A 42 -21.27 14.98 3.16
C GLU A 42 -19.96 15.58 3.63
N PHE A 43 -19.47 15.16 4.80
CA PHE A 43 -18.17 15.58 5.30
C PHE A 43 -17.01 15.16 4.37
N LEU A 44 -16.99 13.89 3.96
CA LEU A 44 -15.97 13.37 3.05
C LEU A 44 -16.03 14.07 1.69
N GLY A 45 -17.22 14.33 1.16
CA GLY A 45 -17.40 15.05 -0.10
C GLY A 45 -16.86 16.49 -0.08
N ARG A 46 -16.75 17.11 1.11
CA ARG A 46 -16.18 18.46 1.29
C ARG A 46 -14.67 18.45 1.55
N THR A 47 -14.13 17.34 2.08
CA THR A 47 -12.75 17.29 2.59
C THR A 47 -11.81 16.40 1.78
N MET A 48 -12.35 15.44 1.04
CA MET A 48 -11.57 14.49 0.24
C MET A 48 -11.56 14.86 -1.25
N VAL A 49 -10.50 14.47 -1.93
CA VAL A 49 -10.44 14.55 -3.40
C VAL A 49 -11.50 13.62 -3.99
N HIS A 50 -12.34 14.13 -4.90
CA HIS A 50 -13.47 13.38 -5.45
C HIS A 50 -13.05 12.07 -6.13
N GLU A 51 -11.92 12.04 -6.83
CA GLU A 51 -11.41 10.81 -7.46
C GLU A 51 -11.03 9.74 -6.40
N CYS A 52 -10.51 10.14 -5.25
CA CYS A 52 -10.24 9.22 -4.15
C CYS A 52 -11.55 8.64 -3.59
N LEU A 53 -12.60 9.45 -3.45
CA LEU A 53 -13.92 8.96 -3.03
C LEU A 53 -14.54 7.99 -4.04
N LYS A 54 -14.41 8.26 -5.34
CA LYS A 54 -14.85 7.33 -6.38
C LYS A 54 -14.14 5.98 -6.29
N GLN A 55 -12.83 5.99 -6.05
CA GLN A 55 -12.05 4.76 -5.87
C GLN A 55 -12.48 3.99 -4.62
N GLU A 56 -12.68 4.69 -3.50
CA GLU A 56 -13.14 4.10 -2.23
C GLU A 56 -14.49 3.39 -2.37
N MET A 57 -15.38 3.94 -3.20
CA MET A 57 -16.73 3.40 -3.44
C MET A 57 -16.82 2.47 -4.66
N SER A 58 -15.71 2.22 -5.35
CA SER A 58 -15.72 1.41 -6.56
C SER A 58 -15.99 -0.07 -6.24
N ALA A 59 -16.82 -0.70 -7.05
CA ALA A 59 -17.00 -2.14 -7.08
C ALA A 59 -16.11 -2.82 -8.14
N ASP A 60 -15.31 -2.06 -8.88
CA ASP A 60 -14.41 -2.62 -9.88
C ASP A 60 -13.27 -3.39 -9.21
N PRO A 61 -12.97 -4.63 -9.61
CA PRO A 61 -11.89 -5.44 -9.02
C PRO A 61 -10.49 -4.82 -9.24
N TRP A 62 -10.32 -4.07 -10.31
CA TRP A 62 -9.05 -3.50 -10.71
C TRP A 62 -9.18 -2.02 -11.04
N ILE A 63 -8.50 -1.19 -10.28
CA ILE A 63 -8.50 0.26 -10.45
C ILE A 63 -7.18 0.67 -11.11
N PRO A 64 -7.18 1.30 -12.29
CA PRO A 64 -5.96 1.77 -12.93
C PRO A 64 -5.19 2.76 -12.06
N ILE A 65 -3.87 2.62 -12.00
CA ILE A 65 -2.99 3.61 -11.36
C ILE A 65 -2.60 4.62 -12.44
N PRO A 66 -2.92 5.91 -12.29
CA PRO A 66 -2.49 6.94 -13.22
C PRO A 66 -0.98 6.92 -13.44
N ASP A 67 -0.53 7.21 -14.65
CA ASP A 67 0.90 7.18 -14.99
C ASP A 67 1.69 8.20 -14.17
N GLU A 68 1.12 9.37 -13.88
CA GLU A 68 1.71 10.39 -13.02
C GLU A 68 1.98 9.87 -11.60
N ILE A 69 1.07 9.08 -11.05
CA ILE A 69 1.24 8.46 -9.74
C ILE A 69 2.33 7.37 -9.80
N ARG A 70 2.41 6.61 -10.88
CA ARG A 70 3.46 5.62 -11.08
C ARG A 70 4.84 6.27 -11.21
N GLU A 71 4.94 7.41 -11.90
CA GLU A 71 6.16 8.20 -11.96
C GLU A 71 6.59 8.70 -10.57
N LEU A 72 5.66 9.21 -9.77
CA LEU A 72 5.94 9.59 -8.38
C LEU A 72 6.41 8.40 -7.54
N TYR A 73 5.85 7.21 -7.73
CA TYR A 73 6.32 6.01 -7.06
C TYR A 73 7.78 5.68 -7.44
N MET A 74 8.13 5.81 -8.71
CA MET A 74 9.51 5.59 -9.16
C MET A 74 10.47 6.64 -8.58
N GLN A 75 10.07 7.91 -8.55
CA GLN A 75 10.84 8.99 -7.93
C GLN A 75 11.03 8.76 -6.41
N ALA A 76 10.01 8.20 -5.76
CA ALA A 76 10.10 7.79 -4.35
C ALA A 76 10.99 6.55 -4.12
N GLY A 77 11.58 5.98 -5.18
CA GLY A 77 12.48 4.82 -5.10
C GLY A 77 11.77 3.48 -5.02
N ARG A 78 10.56 3.37 -5.58
CA ARG A 78 9.84 2.08 -5.66
C ARG A 78 10.16 1.37 -6.99
N PRO A 79 10.10 0.02 -7.03
CA PRO A 79 9.89 -0.90 -5.92
C PRO A 79 11.12 -0.96 -4.99
N ARG A 80 10.92 -0.93 -3.67
CA ARG A 80 12.02 -1.07 -2.72
C ARG A 80 12.44 -2.51 -2.59
N ALA A 81 13.73 -2.72 -2.41
CA ALA A 81 14.28 -4.04 -2.17
C ALA A 81 13.81 -4.64 -0.85
N LEU A 82 13.67 -5.97 -0.83
CA LEU A 82 13.53 -6.76 0.37
C LEU A 82 14.91 -7.14 0.90
N TYR A 83 15.15 -6.93 2.18
CA TYR A 83 16.38 -7.31 2.86
C TYR A 83 16.14 -8.46 3.83
N ARG A 84 16.98 -9.49 3.74
CA ARG A 84 16.88 -10.63 4.64
C ARG A 84 17.52 -10.30 6.01
N ALA A 85 16.79 -10.56 7.06
CA ALA A 85 17.22 -10.37 8.44
C ALA A 85 17.98 -11.59 8.99
N GLY A 86 18.99 -12.09 8.27
CA GLY A 86 19.68 -13.34 8.58
C GLY A 86 20.35 -13.38 9.95
N ARG A 87 20.81 -12.22 10.47
CA ARG A 87 21.35 -12.14 11.86
C ARG A 87 20.25 -12.35 12.90
N LEU A 88 19.05 -11.79 12.65
CA LEU A 88 17.90 -11.96 13.52
C LEU A 88 17.40 -13.40 13.49
N GLU A 89 17.33 -14.02 12.30
CA GLU A 89 16.98 -15.43 12.16
C GLU A 89 17.88 -16.33 13.00
N LYS A 90 19.19 -16.12 12.92
CA LYS A 90 20.17 -16.85 13.74
C LYS A 90 19.97 -16.62 15.24
N ARG A 91 19.76 -15.37 15.64
CA ARG A 91 19.54 -14.98 17.04
C ARG A 91 18.30 -15.65 17.64
N LEU A 92 17.24 -15.78 16.82
CA LEU A 92 15.97 -16.39 17.21
C LEU A 92 15.95 -17.92 17.01
N GLY A 93 17.02 -18.51 16.51
CA GLY A 93 17.10 -19.96 16.26
C GLY A 93 16.18 -20.44 15.14
N LEU A 94 15.79 -19.57 14.20
CA LEU A 94 14.87 -19.90 13.12
C LEU A 94 15.58 -20.75 12.06
N LYS A 95 15.17 -22.01 11.90
CA LYS A 95 15.76 -22.93 10.92
C LYS A 95 14.95 -23.04 9.62
N LYS A 96 13.64 -22.87 9.70
CA LYS A 96 12.70 -23.07 8.58
C LYS A 96 11.99 -21.80 8.14
N VAL A 97 12.16 -20.70 8.87
CA VAL A 97 11.53 -19.40 8.59
C VAL A 97 12.60 -18.42 8.14
N ARG A 98 12.29 -17.66 7.11
CA ARG A 98 13.12 -16.55 6.63
C ARG A 98 12.38 -15.25 6.85
N LEU A 99 13.06 -14.28 7.45
CA LEU A 99 12.52 -12.96 7.74
C LEU A 99 13.05 -11.95 6.74
N TYR A 100 12.15 -11.21 6.13
CA TYR A 100 12.49 -10.11 5.23
C TYR A 100 11.82 -8.82 5.70
N TYR A 101 12.46 -7.69 5.39
CA TYR A 101 11.94 -6.36 5.67
C TYR A 101 12.23 -5.40 4.53
N LYS A 102 11.35 -4.41 4.35
CA LYS A 102 11.57 -3.29 3.45
C LYS A 102 12.10 -2.09 4.23
N ARG A 103 13.17 -1.50 3.76
CA ARG A 103 13.83 -0.33 4.35
C ARG A 103 13.10 0.95 3.94
N GLU A 104 11.95 1.22 4.54
CA GLU A 104 11.19 2.46 4.29
C GLU A 104 11.86 3.72 4.87
N ASP A 105 12.81 3.53 5.77
CA ASP A 105 13.72 4.57 6.25
C ASP A 105 14.63 5.14 5.15
N LEU A 106 14.84 4.42 4.04
CA LEU A 106 15.59 4.87 2.87
C LEU A 106 14.72 5.64 1.85
N SER A 107 13.48 5.94 2.16
CA SER A 107 12.64 6.80 1.32
C SER A 107 13.14 8.25 1.35
N PRO A 108 12.78 9.10 0.38
CA PRO A 108 13.18 10.52 0.37
C PRO A 108 12.81 11.28 1.64
N THR A 109 11.78 10.85 2.35
CA THR A 109 11.32 11.46 3.61
C THR A 109 11.75 10.68 4.86
N GLY A 110 12.49 9.59 4.72
CA GLY A 110 12.84 8.69 5.81
C GLY A 110 11.63 7.94 6.41
N SER A 111 10.50 7.91 5.74
CA SER A 111 9.23 7.33 6.23
C SER A 111 8.46 6.65 5.10
N HIS A 112 7.63 5.66 5.48
CA HIS A 112 6.70 4.99 4.55
C HIS A 112 5.59 5.92 4.03
N LYS A 113 5.35 7.06 4.65
CA LYS A 113 4.27 8.00 4.29
C LYS A 113 4.36 8.54 2.87
N VAL A 114 5.53 8.52 2.26
CA VAL A 114 5.72 8.87 0.84
C VAL A 114 5.03 7.88 -0.13
N ASN A 115 4.55 6.75 0.37
CA ASN A 115 3.85 5.73 -0.45
C ASN A 115 2.33 5.96 -0.54
N THR A 116 1.79 6.97 0.12
CA THR A 116 0.35 7.29 0.15
C THR A 116 0.06 8.57 -0.60
#